data_4a1aa177e7070d109d15071f495da93e
#
_entry.id   4a1aa177e7070d109d15071f495da93e
#
_cell.length_a   1.000
_cell.length_b   1.000
_cell.length_c   1.000
_cell.angle_alpha   90.00
_cell.angle_beta   90.00
_cell.angle_gamma   90.00
#
_symmetry.space_group_name_H-M   'P 1'
#
loop_
_entity.id
_entity.type
_entity.pdbx_description
1 polymer ?
#
loop_
_entity_poly.entity_id
_entity_poly.type
_entity_poly.pdbx_seq_one_letter_code
_entity_poly.pdbx_strand_id
1 'polypeptide(L)'
;MIYLKRKIDSYLESWFFDKEKKPLIIKGARQTGKTRSIRRFANSYYEKNVEINFVEKPQFKTILENGYATEDIIKNITRIDPQLKFIPGKTLIFFDEIQAYPDIVTSLKFFSEDGRFDIICSGSLLGINYK
;
A
#
# COMPACT_ATOMS: atom_id res chain seq x y z
N MET A 1 0.07 22.49 -15.71
CA MET A 1 0.71 22.54 -14.38
C MET A 1 1.99 21.72 -14.38
N ILE A 2 3.07 22.27 -13.87
CA ILE A 2 4.34 21.56 -13.79
C ILE A 2 4.41 20.83 -12.45
N TYR A 3 4.64 19.54 -12.49
CA TYR A 3 4.84 18.75 -11.28
C TYR A 3 6.29 18.83 -10.84
N LEU A 4 6.54 19.30 -9.64
CA LEU A 4 7.89 19.41 -9.10
C LEU A 4 8.25 18.11 -8.39
N LYS A 5 9.36 17.51 -8.83
CA LYS A 5 9.85 16.27 -8.22
C LYS A 5 10.31 16.54 -6.80
N ARG A 6 9.87 15.68 -5.87
CA ARG A 6 10.22 15.75 -4.45
C ARG A 6 11.19 14.65 -4.09
N LYS A 7 11.77 14.75 -2.88
CA LYS A 7 12.65 13.68 -2.37
C LYS A 7 11.94 12.35 -2.33
N ILE A 8 10.65 12.36 -1.97
CA ILE A 8 9.86 11.12 -1.91
C ILE A 8 9.77 10.47 -3.29
N ASP A 9 9.67 11.25 -4.36
CA ASP A 9 9.60 10.71 -5.71
C ASP A 9 10.86 9.93 -6.07
N SER A 10 12.02 10.49 -5.76
CA SER A 10 13.30 9.83 -6.00
C SER A 10 13.45 8.57 -5.15
N TYR A 11 12.99 8.63 -3.91
CA TYR A 11 13.02 7.49 -3.01
C TYR A 11 12.15 6.34 -3.54
N LEU A 12 10.95 6.64 -4.01
CA LEU A 12 10.05 5.63 -4.57
C LEU A 12 10.63 4.98 -5.82
N GLU A 13 11.26 5.76 -6.69
CA GLU A 13 11.92 5.22 -7.87
C GLU A 13 13.05 4.28 -7.49
N SER A 14 13.89 4.68 -6.53
CA SER A 14 14.99 3.83 -6.06
C SER A 14 14.46 2.53 -5.46
N TRP A 15 13.39 2.62 -4.68
CA TRP A 15 12.74 1.45 -4.10
C TRP A 15 12.22 0.51 -5.20
N PHE A 16 11.60 1.07 -6.23
CA PHE A 16 11.03 0.25 -7.31
C PHE A 16 12.11 -0.58 -8.01
N PHE A 17 13.29 0.00 -8.22
CA PHE A 17 14.38 -0.68 -8.93
C PHE A 17 15.24 -1.54 -8.03
N ASP A 18 14.99 -1.54 -6.73
CA ASP A 18 15.69 -2.42 -5.79
C ASP A 18 15.20 -3.85 -5.99
N LYS A 19 16.10 -4.75 -6.36
CA LYS A 19 15.75 -6.16 -6.60
C LYS A 19 15.29 -6.89 -5.35
N GLU A 20 15.67 -6.38 -4.20
CA GLU A 20 15.32 -6.97 -2.91
C GLU A 20 14.28 -6.12 -2.17
N LYS A 21 13.50 -5.34 -2.93
CA LYS A 21 12.52 -4.45 -2.30
C LYS A 21 11.52 -5.23 -1.45
N LYS A 22 11.17 -4.62 -0.34
CA LYS A 22 10.19 -5.15 0.61
C LYS A 22 9.05 -4.16 0.74
N PRO A 23 7.91 -4.59 1.32
CA PRO A 23 6.82 -3.65 1.59
C PRO A 23 7.34 -2.39 2.29
N LEU A 24 6.85 -1.25 1.83
CA LEU A 24 7.34 0.05 2.26
C LEU A 24 6.31 0.73 3.14
N ILE A 25 6.76 1.30 4.27
CA ILE A 25 5.90 2.11 5.14
C ILE A 25 6.40 3.54 5.10
N ILE A 26 5.55 4.46 4.65
CA ILE A 26 5.86 5.88 4.60
C ILE A 26 5.09 6.59 5.69
N LYS A 27 5.82 7.10 6.67
CA LYS A 27 5.26 7.83 7.80
C LYS A 27 5.28 9.33 7.48
N GLY A 28 4.32 10.04 8.02
CA GLY A 28 4.33 11.49 7.87
C GLY A 28 3.02 12.11 8.27
N ALA A 29 3.04 13.42 8.42
CA ALA A 29 1.84 14.18 8.71
C ALA A 29 0.94 14.21 7.49
N ARG A 30 -0.34 14.40 7.72
CA ARG A 30 -1.30 14.64 6.65
C ARG A 30 -0.91 15.87 5.86
N GLN A 31 -1.36 15.93 4.61
CA GLN A 31 -1.20 17.10 3.75
C GLN A 31 0.26 17.43 3.40
N THR A 32 1.13 16.43 3.43
CA THR A 32 2.52 16.60 2.99
C THR A 32 2.69 16.29 1.51
N GLY A 33 1.61 15.90 0.83
CA GLY A 33 1.69 15.53 -0.58
C GLY A 33 2.17 14.11 -0.84
N LYS A 34 2.37 13.30 0.21
CA LYS A 34 2.88 11.93 0.03
C LYS A 34 1.89 11.04 -0.73
N THR A 35 0.59 11.17 -0.46
CA THR A 35 -0.42 10.37 -1.16
C THR A 35 -0.40 10.68 -2.66
N ARG A 36 -0.29 11.95 -3.00
CA ARG A 36 -0.22 12.38 -4.40
C ARG A 36 1.02 11.80 -5.08
N SER A 37 2.16 11.85 -4.39
CA SER A 37 3.41 11.29 -4.92
C SER A 37 3.32 9.79 -5.11
N ILE A 38 2.72 9.07 -4.16
CA ILE A 38 2.54 7.63 -4.27
C ILE A 38 1.63 7.28 -5.44
N ARG A 39 0.51 8.01 -5.62
CA ARG A 39 -0.40 7.78 -6.74
C ARG A 39 0.27 8.02 -8.09
N ARG A 40 1.07 9.08 -8.18
CA ARG A 40 1.80 9.39 -9.40
C ARG A 40 2.82 8.30 -9.72
N PHE A 41 3.54 7.86 -8.71
CA PHE A 41 4.49 6.75 -8.83
C PHE A 41 3.78 5.47 -9.30
N ALA A 42 2.66 5.14 -8.66
CA ALA A 42 1.90 3.95 -8.99
C ALA A 42 1.42 3.95 -10.44
N ASN A 43 0.92 5.10 -10.90
CA ASN A 43 0.47 5.24 -12.28
C ASN A 43 1.60 5.10 -13.30
N SER A 44 2.82 5.47 -12.89
CA SER A 44 3.97 5.43 -13.80
C SER A 44 4.59 4.05 -13.93
N TYR A 45 4.54 3.23 -12.88
CA TYR A 45 5.31 1.99 -12.82
C TYR A 45 4.48 0.71 -12.76
N TYR A 46 3.18 0.81 -12.51
CA TYR A 46 2.35 -0.39 -12.35
C TYR A 46 1.16 -0.38 -13.30
N GLU A 47 0.79 -1.57 -13.73
CA GLU A 47 -0.36 -1.74 -14.61
C GLU A 47 -1.67 -1.59 -13.84
N LYS A 48 -1.70 -2.09 -12.60
CA LYS A 48 -2.86 -2.00 -11.71
C LYS A 48 -2.47 -1.39 -10.38
N ASN A 49 -3.31 -0.48 -9.91
CA ASN A 49 -3.12 0.17 -8.61
C ASN A 49 -4.35 -0.10 -7.77
N VAL A 50 -4.14 -0.73 -6.63
CA VAL A 50 -5.22 -0.99 -5.67
C VAL A 50 -4.97 -0.09 -4.48
N GLU A 51 -5.77 0.96 -4.34
CA GLU A 51 -5.64 1.90 -3.23
C GLU A 51 -6.78 1.67 -2.24
N ILE A 52 -6.41 1.42 -0.99
CA ILE A 52 -7.37 1.19 0.09
C ILE A 52 -7.06 2.15 1.23
N ASN A 53 -7.97 3.09 1.48
CA ASN A 53 -7.87 4.05 2.57
C ASN A 53 -8.78 3.59 3.70
N PHE A 54 -8.19 3.20 4.82
CA PHE A 54 -8.96 2.61 5.93
C PHE A 54 -9.81 3.61 6.71
N VAL A 55 -9.56 4.90 6.56
CA VAL A 55 -10.42 5.93 7.16
C VAL A 55 -11.63 6.20 6.26
N GLU A 56 -11.38 6.39 4.96
CA GLU A 56 -12.45 6.72 4.01
C GLU A 56 -13.33 5.52 3.68
N LYS A 57 -12.75 4.31 3.72
CA LYS A 57 -13.46 3.08 3.36
C LYS A 57 -13.30 2.03 4.46
N PRO A 58 -13.98 2.26 5.61
CA PRO A 58 -13.82 1.36 6.75
C PRO A 58 -14.35 -0.06 6.50
N GLN A 59 -15.12 -0.27 5.44
CA GLN A 59 -15.57 -1.62 5.09
C GLN A 59 -14.39 -2.56 4.78
N PHE A 60 -13.21 -2.02 4.43
CA PHE A 60 -12.04 -2.86 4.22
C PHE A 60 -11.36 -3.30 5.51
N LYS A 61 -11.83 -2.85 6.66
CA LYS A 61 -11.25 -3.22 7.95
C LYS A 61 -11.65 -4.64 8.39
N THR A 62 -12.04 -5.48 7.46
CA THR A 62 -12.34 -6.90 7.69
C THR A 62 -11.45 -7.82 6.85
N ILE A 63 -10.53 -7.25 6.07
CA ILE A 63 -9.76 -8.07 5.13
C ILE A 63 -8.78 -9.04 5.79
N LEU A 64 -8.50 -8.88 7.08
CA LEU A 64 -7.63 -9.78 7.83
C LEU A 64 -8.41 -10.83 8.64
N GLU A 65 -9.73 -10.89 8.50
CA GLU A 65 -10.55 -11.78 9.33
C GLU A 65 -10.22 -13.27 9.15
N ASN A 66 -9.66 -13.64 8.01
CA ASN A 66 -9.25 -15.03 7.75
C ASN A 66 -7.74 -15.24 7.93
N GLY A 67 -7.04 -14.25 8.49
CA GLY A 67 -5.60 -14.34 8.72
C GLY A 67 -4.80 -13.46 7.80
N TYR A 68 -3.49 -13.65 7.83
CA TYR A 68 -2.55 -12.75 7.16
C TYR A 68 -2.04 -13.28 5.81
N ALA A 69 -2.47 -14.44 5.38
CA ALA A 69 -2.03 -15.00 4.10
C ALA A 69 -2.48 -14.11 2.95
N THR A 70 -1.57 -13.84 2.02
CA THR A 70 -1.84 -12.98 0.87
C THR A 70 -3.10 -13.40 0.13
N GLU A 71 -3.26 -14.70 -0.11
CA GLU A 71 -4.41 -15.24 -0.84
C GLU A 71 -5.74 -14.87 -0.17
N ASP A 72 -5.80 -15.01 1.14
CA ASP A 72 -7.02 -14.71 1.89
C ASP A 72 -7.33 -13.22 1.89
N ILE A 73 -6.29 -12.39 2.01
CA ILE A 73 -6.45 -10.93 1.98
C ILE A 73 -6.99 -10.48 0.61
N ILE A 74 -6.42 -11.01 -0.47
CA ILE A 74 -6.85 -10.68 -1.83
C ILE A 74 -8.30 -11.10 -2.05
N LYS A 75 -8.68 -12.29 -1.59
CA LYS A 75 -10.06 -12.75 -1.68
C LYS A 75 -11.02 -11.82 -0.96
N ASN A 76 -10.66 -11.40 0.24
CA ASN A 76 -11.51 -10.52 1.03
C ASN A 76 -11.64 -9.14 0.39
N ILE A 77 -10.57 -8.61 -0.16
CA ILE A 77 -10.61 -7.33 -0.89
C ILE A 77 -11.53 -7.46 -2.11
N THR A 78 -11.37 -8.52 -2.89
CA THR A 78 -12.16 -8.73 -4.11
C THR A 78 -13.63 -8.93 -3.78
N ARG A 79 -13.93 -9.56 -2.65
CA ARG A 79 -15.32 -9.74 -2.21
C ARG A 79 -15.99 -8.40 -1.90
N ILE A 80 -15.24 -7.48 -1.30
CA ILE A 80 -15.76 -6.15 -0.96
C ILE A 80 -15.91 -5.30 -2.22
N ASP A 81 -14.91 -5.34 -3.11
CA ASP A 81 -14.93 -4.57 -4.35
C ASP A 81 -14.40 -5.42 -5.51
N PRO A 82 -15.32 -6.08 -6.24
CA PRO A 82 -14.91 -6.94 -7.36
C PRO A 82 -14.25 -6.24 -8.52
N GLN A 83 -14.28 -4.91 -8.56
CA GLN A 83 -13.63 -4.15 -9.63
C GLN A 83 -12.11 -4.05 -9.44
N LEU A 84 -11.64 -4.26 -8.21
CA LEU A 84 -10.21 -4.24 -7.93
C LEU A 84 -9.56 -5.51 -8.49
N LYS A 85 -8.55 -5.33 -9.34
CA LYS A 85 -7.87 -6.44 -10.02
C LYS A 85 -6.43 -6.54 -9.57
N PHE A 86 -5.96 -7.78 -9.44
CA PHE A 86 -4.61 -8.08 -8.95
C PHE A 86 -3.87 -8.90 -9.99
N ILE A 87 -2.80 -8.35 -10.54
CA ILE A 87 -1.96 -9.02 -11.54
C ILE A 87 -0.58 -9.25 -10.91
N PRO A 88 -0.16 -10.50 -10.71
CA PRO A 88 1.16 -10.77 -10.13
C PRO A 88 2.28 -10.05 -10.89
N GLY A 89 3.15 -9.38 -10.14
CA GLY A 89 4.27 -8.63 -10.70
C GLY A 89 3.93 -7.28 -11.30
N LYS A 90 2.64 -6.94 -11.41
CA LYS A 90 2.20 -5.71 -12.10
C LYS A 90 1.22 -4.86 -11.30
N THR A 91 0.96 -5.23 -10.06
CA THR A 91 0.02 -4.52 -9.20
C THR A 91 0.74 -3.95 -8.00
N LEU A 92 0.50 -2.66 -7.74
CA LEU A 92 0.86 -2.04 -6.47
C LEU A 92 -0.38 -2.01 -5.60
N ILE A 93 -0.25 -2.47 -4.36
CA ILE A 93 -1.29 -2.34 -3.35
C ILE A 93 -0.86 -1.22 -2.41
N PHE A 94 -1.67 -0.16 -2.34
CA PHE A 94 -1.40 0.99 -1.49
C PHE A 94 -2.42 1.03 -0.36
N PHE A 95 -1.96 0.72 0.85
CA PHE A 95 -2.78 0.82 2.06
C PHE A 95 -2.54 2.19 2.69
N ASP A 96 -3.55 3.06 2.63
CA ASP A 96 -3.46 4.40 3.18
C ASP A 96 -4.18 4.50 4.52
N GLU A 97 -3.75 5.43 5.35
CA GLU A 97 -4.33 5.68 6.67
C GLU A 97 -4.30 4.41 7.53
N ILE A 98 -3.15 3.73 7.58
CA ILE A 98 -3.02 2.44 8.25
C ILE A 98 -3.17 2.52 9.77
N GLN A 99 -3.11 3.71 10.36
CA GLN A 99 -3.37 3.87 11.79
C GLN A 99 -4.82 3.49 12.14
N ALA A 100 -5.73 3.53 11.17
CA ALA A 100 -7.12 3.09 11.38
C ALA A 100 -7.27 1.57 11.36
N TYR A 101 -6.25 0.85 10.86
CA TYR A 101 -6.27 -0.62 10.80
C TYR A 101 -4.84 -1.14 10.99
N PRO A 102 -4.26 -0.96 12.19
CA PRO A 102 -2.82 -1.20 12.39
C PRO A 102 -2.38 -2.65 12.19
N ASP A 103 -3.28 -3.62 12.32
CA ASP A 103 -2.94 -5.03 12.08
C ASP A 103 -2.45 -5.29 10.65
N ILE A 104 -2.73 -4.38 9.72
CA ILE A 104 -2.25 -4.53 8.34
C ILE A 104 -0.71 -4.61 8.30
N VAL A 105 -0.03 -4.01 9.26
CA VAL A 105 1.43 -4.05 9.34
C VAL A 105 1.93 -5.47 9.53
N THR A 106 1.20 -6.27 10.29
CA THR A 106 1.55 -7.69 10.51
C THR A 106 1.49 -8.50 9.20
N SER A 107 0.60 -8.12 8.28
CA SER A 107 0.47 -8.83 7.01
C SER A 107 1.65 -8.62 6.06
N LEU A 108 2.46 -7.59 6.29
CA LEU A 108 3.48 -7.19 5.32
C LEU A 108 4.56 -8.24 5.11
N LYS A 109 4.95 -8.95 6.15
CA LYS A 109 5.94 -10.02 5.98
C LYS A 109 5.39 -11.17 5.13
N PHE A 110 4.09 -11.41 5.22
CA PHE A 110 3.44 -12.46 4.43
C PHE A 110 3.38 -12.04 2.95
N PHE A 111 3.09 -10.77 2.67
CA PHE A 111 3.15 -10.25 1.30
C PHE A 111 4.58 -10.34 0.76
N SER A 112 5.56 -10.04 1.59
CA SER A 112 6.97 -10.09 1.19
C SER A 112 7.39 -11.53 0.83
N GLU A 113 7.01 -12.49 1.64
CA GLU A 113 7.31 -13.90 1.40
C GLU A 113 6.59 -14.43 0.13
N ASP A 114 5.34 -14.00 -0.08
CA ASP A 114 4.58 -14.39 -1.25
C ASP A 114 5.18 -13.81 -2.53
N GLY A 115 5.62 -12.56 -2.51
CA GLY A 115 6.39 -11.94 -3.58
C GLY A 115 5.62 -11.52 -4.83
N ARG A 116 4.32 -11.77 -4.92
CA ARG A 116 3.55 -11.46 -6.14
C ARG A 116 3.20 -9.99 -6.30
N PHE A 117 3.10 -9.25 -5.20
CA PHE A 117 2.63 -7.87 -5.23
C PHE A 117 3.56 -6.95 -4.46
N ASP A 118 3.70 -5.73 -4.97
CA ASP A 118 4.43 -4.69 -4.27
C ASP A 118 3.45 -3.93 -3.37
N ILE A 119 3.89 -3.59 -2.17
CA ILE A 119 3.05 -2.99 -1.14
C ILE A 119 3.65 -1.68 -0.67
N ILE A 120 2.85 -0.63 -0.64
CA ILE A 120 3.20 0.63 0.03
C ILE A 120 2.11 0.91 1.05
N CYS A 121 2.53 1.24 2.26
CA CYS A 121 1.64 1.68 3.32
C CYS A 121 1.94 3.13 3.66
N SER A 122 0.93 3.89 4.02
CA SER A 122 1.07 5.27 4.45
C SER A 122 0.15 5.52 5.62
N GLY A 123 0.60 6.38 6.54
CA GLY A 123 -0.23 6.73 7.67
C GLY A 123 0.41 7.81 8.50
N SER A 124 -0.39 8.41 9.39
CA SER A 124 0.11 9.40 10.31
C SER A 124 0.97 8.72 11.37
N LEU A 125 1.91 9.46 11.95
CA LEU A 125 2.76 8.93 13.02
C LEU A 125 1.98 8.66 14.30
N LEU A 126 0.84 9.32 14.44
CA LEU A 126 0.05 9.26 15.65
C LEU A 126 -0.70 7.94 15.75
N GLY A 127 -0.52 7.23 16.85
CA GLY A 127 -1.26 6.00 17.12
C GLY A 127 -0.74 4.74 16.44
N ILE A 128 0.38 4.82 15.70
CA ILE A 128 0.97 3.65 15.05
C ILE A 128 2.31 3.32 15.69
N ASN A 129 2.49 2.06 16.02
CA ASN A 129 3.74 1.54 16.55
C ASN A 129 4.38 0.63 15.50
N TYR A 130 5.44 1.11 14.88
CA TYR A 130 6.18 0.39 13.84
C TYR A 130 7.33 -0.37 14.47
N LYS A 131 7.11 -1.55 14.90
CA LYS A 131 8.20 -2.41 15.39
C LYS A 131 8.59 -3.43 14.36
#